data_e1e30a1072669af175976a86362c04a9
#
_entry.id   e1e30a1072669af175976a86362c04a9
#
_cell.length_a   1.000
_cell.length_b   1.000
_cell.length_c   1.000
_cell.angle_alpha   90.00
_cell.angle_beta   90.00
_cell.angle_gamma   90.00
#
_symmetry.space_group_name_H-M   'P 1'
#
loop_
_entity.id
_entity.type
_entity.pdbx_description
1 polymer ?
#
loop_
_entity_poly.entity_id
_entity_poly.type
_entity_poly.pdbx_seq_one_letter_code
_entity_poly.pdbx_strand_id
1 'polypeptide(L)'
;MQDKTIDYILRYTWQAVARMYNEEATKYGATMAAGFALLSIDKEKGTPSTTLGPKMGMEATSLTRTLKSMEDKGLIFRKKNPADGRGVLIYLTDLGKEKRELS
;
A
#
# COMPACT_ATOMS: atom_id res chain seq x y z
N MET A 1 22.58 38.13 -3.23
CA MET A 1 23.35 37.45 -4.27
C MET A 1 23.94 36.15 -3.79
N GLN A 2 24.71 36.20 -2.70
CA GLN A 2 25.19 34.97 -2.08
C GLN A 2 24.03 34.11 -1.60
N ASP A 3 22.97 34.74 -1.15
CA ASP A 3 21.78 34.04 -0.69
C ASP A 3 21.13 33.21 -1.80
N LYS A 4 21.15 33.72 -3.04
CA LYS A 4 20.62 32.96 -4.17
C LYS A 4 21.48 31.74 -4.48
N THR A 5 22.80 31.86 -4.34
CA THR A 5 23.72 30.74 -4.58
C THR A 5 23.54 29.66 -3.52
N ILE A 6 23.47 30.06 -2.27
CA ILE A 6 23.26 29.15 -1.15
C ILE A 6 21.90 28.49 -1.27
N ASP A 7 20.87 29.25 -1.58
CA ASP A 7 19.51 28.74 -1.76
C ASP A 7 19.46 27.72 -2.91
N TYR A 8 20.14 28.03 -4.02
CA TYR A 8 20.23 27.12 -5.15
C TYR A 8 20.89 25.79 -4.76
N ILE A 9 22.03 25.86 -4.07
CA ILE A 9 22.75 24.67 -3.63
C ILE A 9 21.91 23.85 -2.67
N LEU A 10 21.25 24.49 -1.73
CA LEU A 10 20.39 23.81 -0.77
C LEU A 10 19.21 23.12 -1.46
N ARG A 11 18.58 23.81 -2.40
CA ARG A 11 17.49 23.22 -3.16
C ARG A 11 17.93 22.02 -3.99
N TYR A 12 19.04 22.19 -4.68
CA TYR A 12 19.57 21.12 -5.51
C TYR A 12 19.91 19.89 -4.66
N THR A 13 20.61 20.12 -3.56
CA THR A 13 20.99 19.05 -2.63
C THR A 13 19.76 18.40 -2.03
N TRP A 14 18.78 19.22 -1.59
CA TRP A 14 17.54 18.70 -1.03
C TRP A 14 16.77 17.88 -2.03
N GLN A 15 16.67 18.33 -3.29
CA GLN A 15 15.99 17.59 -4.34
C GLN A 15 16.66 16.25 -4.61
N ALA A 16 17.99 16.21 -4.61
CA ALA A 16 18.73 14.97 -4.81
C ALA A 16 18.49 14.00 -3.64
N VAL A 17 18.56 14.50 -2.43
CA VAL A 17 18.29 13.71 -1.22
C VAL A 17 16.84 13.25 -1.19
N ALA A 18 15.90 14.14 -1.49
CA ALA A 18 14.47 13.82 -1.51
C ALA A 18 14.16 12.73 -2.54
N ARG A 19 14.83 12.80 -3.70
CA ARG A 19 14.67 11.79 -4.75
C ARG A 19 15.14 10.43 -4.27
N MET A 20 16.30 10.40 -3.63
CA MET A 20 16.86 9.17 -3.07
C MET A 20 15.94 8.59 -1.99
N TYR A 21 15.44 9.44 -1.09
CA TYR A 21 14.50 9.01 -0.06
C TYR A 21 13.18 8.53 -0.66
N ASN A 22 12.70 9.19 -1.71
CA ASN A 22 11.46 8.78 -2.37
C ASN A 22 11.60 7.43 -3.05
N GLU A 23 12.75 7.15 -3.67
CA GLU A 23 13.02 5.85 -4.26
C GLU A 23 13.05 4.75 -3.20
N GLU A 24 13.76 4.99 -2.10
CA GLU A 24 13.79 4.07 -0.97
C GLU A 24 12.40 3.94 -0.34
N ALA A 25 11.72 5.07 -0.11
CA ALA A 25 10.39 5.08 0.47
C ALA A 25 9.37 4.34 -0.40
N THR A 26 9.52 4.38 -1.72
CA THR A 26 8.65 3.64 -2.62
C THR A 26 8.78 2.13 -2.38
N LYS A 27 9.99 1.64 -2.20
CA LYS A 27 10.21 0.22 -1.89
C LYS A 27 9.67 -0.14 -0.51
N TYR A 28 10.07 0.61 0.51
CA TYR A 28 9.63 0.34 1.88
C TYR A 28 8.15 0.65 2.06
N GLY A 29 7.67 1.72 1.45
CA GLY A 29 6.27 2.10 1.50
C GLY A 29 5.36 1.04 0.91
N ALA A 30 5.73 0.47 -0.23
CA ALA A 30 4.98 -0.60 -0.84
C ALA A 30 4.96 -1.84 0.05
N THR A 31 6.09 -2.18 0.66
CA THR A 31 6.20 -3.32 1.58
C THR A 31 5.39 -3.07 2.85
N MET A 32 5.48 -1.86 3.40
CA MET A 32 4.72 -1.51 4.60
C MET A 32 3.22 -1.47 4.33
N ALA A 33 2.81 -0.93 3.19
CA ALA A 33 1.40 -0.89 2.80
C ALA A 33 0.86 -2.31 2.63
N ALA A 34 1.61 -3.19 1.98
CA ALA A 34 1.21 -4.59 1.83
C ALA A 34 1.11 -5.29 3.18
N GLY A 35 2.09 -5.08 4.06
CA GLY A 35 2.08 -5.64 5.42
C GLY A 35 0.88 -5.16 6.21
N PHE A 36 0.59 -3.86 6.15
CA PHE A 36 -0.56 -3.27 6.84
C PHE A 36 -1.88 -3.83 6.28
N ALA A 37 -1.95 -4.00 4.96
CA ALA A 37 -3.12 -4.60 4.33
C ALA A 37 -3.31 -6.05 4.78
N LEU A 38 -2.24 -6.84 4.86
CA LEU A 38 -2.31 -8.22 5.35
C LEU A 38 -2.89 -8.28 6.76
N LEU A 39 -2.50 -7.34 7.62
CA LEU A 39 -3.02 -7.27 8.99
C LEU A 39 -4.45 -6.74 9.06
N SER A 40 -4.85 -5.93 8.08
CA SER A 40 -6.17 -5.30 8.06
C SER A 40 -7.27 -6.19 7.46
N ILE A 41 -6.89 -7.20 6.68
CA ILE A 41 -7.83 -8.12 6.05
C ILE A 41 -8.17 -9.23 7.02
N ASP A 42 -9.48 -9.47 7.21
CA ASP A 42 -9.94 -10.60 8.04
C ASP A 42 -9.55 -11.90 7.36
N LYS A 43 -8.87 -12.77 8.09
CA LYS A 43 -8.32 -13.99 7.52
C LYS A 43 -9.36 -15.08 7.24
N GLU A 44 -10.58 -14.93 7.76
CA GLU A 44 -11.63 -15.94 7.62
C GLU A 44 -12.80 -15.46 6.78
N LYS A 45 -13.27 -14.24 7.04
CA LYS A 45 -14.54 -13.74 6.48
C LYS A 45 -14.39 -12.90 5.22
N GLY A 46 -13.16 -12.52 4.88
CA GLY A 46 -12.94 -11.53 3.84
C GLY A 46 -13.29 -10.13 4.33
N THR A 47 -12.78 -9.14 3.64
CA THR A 47 -12.96 -7.73 4.03
C THR A 47 -13.42 -6.93 2.82
N PRO A 48 -14.50 -6.16 2.94
CA PRO A 48 -14.92 -5.30 1.83
C PRO A 48 -13.81 -4.32 1.45
N SER A 49 -13.53 -4.19 0.16
CA SER A 49 -12.49 -3.28 -0.32
C SER A 49 -12.76 -1.84 0.10
N THR A 50 -14.03 -1.46 0.22
CA THR A 50 -14.43 -0.12 0.62
C THR A 50 -14.08 0.23 2.06
N THR A 51 -13.88 -0.78 2.92
CA THR A 51 -13.50 -0.54 4.33
C THR A 51 -12.00 -0.47 4.52
N LEU A 52 -11.21 -1.01 3.59
CA LEU A 52 -9.75 -1.04 3.72
C LEU A 52 -9.11 0.34 3.62
N GLY A 53 -9.58 1.17 2.69
CA GLY A 53 -9.04 2.52 2.52
C GLY A 53 -9.08 3.34 3.80
N PRO A 54 -10.26 3.57 4.40
CA PRO A 54 -10.36 4.28 5.68
C PRO A 54 -9.57 3.62 6.81
N LYS A 55 -9.61 2.28 6.87
CA LYS A 55 -8.90 1.52 7.91
C LYS A 55 -7.40 1.70 7.83
N MET A 56 -6.86 1.80 6.62
CA MET A 56 -5.43 1.97 6.37
C MET A 56 -5.03 3.43 6.22
N GLY A 57 -5.98 4.36 6.18
CA GLY A 57 -5.70 5.76 5.92
C GLY A 57 -5.17 6.02 4.52
N MET A 58 -5.54 5.19 3.56
CA MET A 58 -5.06 5.28 2.19
C MET A 58 -6.12 5.83 1.25
N GLU A 59 -5.66 6.60 0.26
CA GLU A 59 -6.52 7.03 -0.84
C GLU A 59 -6.88 5.84 -1.73
N ALA A 60 -8.04 5.95 -2.39
CA ALA A 60 -8.54 4.88 -3.24
C ALA A 60 -7.56 4.45 -4.32
N THR A 61 -6.85 5.41 -4.94
CA THR A 61 -5.88 5.11 -5.99
C THR A 61 -4.70 4.30 -5.46
N SER A 62 -4.16 4.71 -4.31
CA SER A 62 -3.05 4.01 -3.66
C SER A 62 -3.46 2.62 -3.20
N LEU A 63 -4.66 2.51 -2.64
CA LEU A 63 -5.21 1.23 -2.20
C LEU A 63 -5.36 0.27 -3.39
N THR A 64 -5.90 0.75 -4.51
CA THR A 64 -6.09 -0.05 -5.72
C THR A 64 -4.77 -0.62 -6.22
N ARG A 65 -3.73 0.21 -6.26
CA ARG A 65 -2.39 -0.24 -6.67
C ARG A 65 -1.82 -1.28 -5.71
N THR A 66 -1.97 -1.05 -4.42
CA THR A 66 -1.48 -1.97 -3.40
C THR A 66 -2.18 -3.31 -3.51
N LEU A 67 -3.50 -3.32 -3.62
CA LEU A 67 -4.27 -4.55 -3.73
C LEU A 67 -3.94 -5.31 -5.01
N LYS A 68 -3.78 -4.60 -6.13
CA LYS A 68 -3.41 -5.23 -7.39
C LYS A 68 -2.04 -5.89 -7.31
N SER A 69 -1.07 -5.20 -6.72
CA SER A 69 0.26 -5.75 -6.51
C SER A 69 0.22 -7.01 -5.64
N MET A 70 -0.57 -6.98 -4.57
CA MET A 70 -0.72 -8.13 -3.68
C MET A 70 -1.41 -9.30 -4.39
N GLU A 71 -2.40 -9.01 -5.21
CA GLU A 71 -3.08 -10.02 -6.01
C GLU A 71 -2.12 -10.67 -7.00
N ASP A 72 -1.31 -9.87 -7.70
CA ASP A 72 -0.31 -10.34 -8.64
C ASP A 72 0.75 -11.21 -7.96
N LYS A 73 1.05 -10.94 -6.70
CA LYS A 73 1.99 -11.73 -5.91
C LYS A 73 1.36 -12.95 -5.25
N GLY A 74 0.07 -13.15 -5.45
CA GLY A 74 -0.63 -14.29 -4.89
C GLY A 74 -0.91 -14.21 -3.40
N LEU A 75 -0.95 -13.01 -2.84
CA LEU A 75 -1.19 -12.80 -1.41
C LEU A 75 -2.66 -12.67 -1.08
N ILE A 76 -3.45 -12.15 -2.02
CA ILE A 76 -4.88 -11.95 -1.86
C ILE A 76 -5.63 -12.41 -3.10
N PHE A 77 -6.92 -12.63 -2.94
CA PHE A 77 -7.83 -12.81 -4.06
C PHE A 77 -9.13 -12.06 -3.78
N ARG A 78 -9.86 -11.78 -4.84
CA ARG A 78 -11.10 -10.98 -4.77
C ARG A 78 -12.28 -11.84 -5.11
N LYS A 79 -13.37 -11.64 -4.38
CA LYS A 79 -14.65 -12.25 -4.69
C LYS A 79 -15.74 -11.21 -4.67
N LYS A 80 -16.74 -11.38 -5.52
CA LYS A 80 -17.91 -10.54 -5.50
C LYS A 80 -18.63 -10.72 -4.16
N ASN A 81 -19.05 -9.60 -3.56
CA ASN A 81 -19.78 -9.65 -2.31
C ASN A 81 -21.21 -10.20 -2.58
N PRO A 82 -21.58 -11.36 -2.03
CA PRO A 82 -22.91 -11.93 -2.29
C PRO A 82 -24.04 -11.09 -1.71
N ALA A 83 -23.77 -10.31 -0.66
CA ALA A 83 -24.79 -9.47 -0.04
C ALA A 83 -24.98 -8.15 -0.80
N ASP A 84 -23.96 -7.72 -1.54
CA ASP A 84 -23.98 -6.48 -2.31
C ASP A 84 -23.34 -6.74 -3.67
N GLY A 85 -24.14 -6.81 -4.70
CA GLY A 85 -23.68 -7.11 -6.06
C GLY A 85 -22.66 -6.14 -6.62
N ARG A 86 -22.41 -5.00 -5.96
CA ARG A 86 -21.44 -3.99 -6.38
C ARG A 86 -20.14 -4.06 -5.63
N GLY A 87 -20.14 -4.73 -4.49
CA GLY A 87 -18.97 -4.78 -3.63
C GLY A 87 -18.05 -5.93 -3.97
N VAL A 88 -16.81 -5.79 -3.54
CA VAL A 88 -15.78 -6.80 -3.67
C VAL A 88 -15.25 -7.12 -2.28
N LEU A 89 -15.16 -8.40 -1.98
CA LEU A 89 -14.52 -8.89 -0.76
C LEU A 89 -13.09 -9.29 -1.07
N ILE A 90 -12.18 -8.90 -0.20
CA ILE A 90 -10.77 -9.23 -0.29
C ILE A 90 -10.48 -10.35 0.70
N TYR A 91 -9.87 -11.41 0.22
CA TYR A 91 -9.49 -12.58 1.03
C TYR A 91 -7.99 -12.78 0.98
N LEU A 92 -7.43 -13.30 2.05
CA LEU A 92 -6.04 -13.74 2.05
C LEU A 92 -5.96 -15.14 1.42
N THR A 93 -4.95 -15.34 0.58
CA THR A 93 -4.57 -16.68 0.12
C THR A 93 -3.82 -17.38 1.26
N ASP A 94 -3.52 -18.67 1.10
CA ASP A 94 -2.68 -19.38 2.06
C ASP A 94 -1.32 -18.71 2.21
N LEU A 95 -0.74 -18.26 1.09
CA LEU A 95 0.50 -17.49 1.12
C LEU A 95 0.34 -16.18 1.87
N GLY A 96 -0.76 -15.48 1.65
CA GLY A 96 -1.05 -14.22 2.36
C GLY A 96 -1.17 -14.43 3.86
N LYS A 97 -1.82 -15.50 4.29
CA LYS A 97 -1.93 -15.85 5.70
C LYS A 97 -0.56 -16.15 6.31
N GLU A 98 0.28 -16.88 5.58
CA GLU A 98 1.64 -17.18 6.00
C GLU A 98 2.47 -15.90 6.17
N LYS A 99 2.42 -15.01 5.20
CA LYS A 99 3.14 -13.74 5.27
C LYS A 99 2.62 -12.83 6.39
N ARG A 100 1.32 -12.86 6.65
CA ARG A 100 0.73 -12.13 7.76
C ARG A 100 1.30 -12.58 9.10
N GLU A 101 1.49 -13.87 9.28
CA GLU A 101 2.06 -14.44 10.51
C GLU A 101 3.51 -14.00 10.74
N LEU A 102 4.25 -13.77 9.64
CA LEU A 102 5.63 -13.30 9.71
C LEU A 102 5.75 -11.80 9.95
N SER A 103 4.66 -11.09 9.82
CA SER A 103 4.61 -9.65 10.10
C SER A 103 4.31 -9.38 11.59
#